data_a18198ad59878b22407b3223149d19a6
#
_entry.id   a18198ad59878b22407b3223149d19a6
#
_cell.length_a   1.000
_cell.length_b   1.000
_cell.length_c   1.000
_cell.angle_alpha   90.00
_cell.angle_beta   90.00
_cell.angle_gamma   90.00
#
_symmetry.space_group_name_H-M   'P 1'
#
loop_
_entity.id
_entity.type
_entity.pdbx_description
1 polymer ?
#
loop_
_entity_poly.entity_id
_entity_poly.type
_entity_poly.pdbx_seq_one_letter_code
_entity_poly.pdbx_strand_id
1 'polypeptide(L)'
;MAVVKVYDQDKTEQGELTLTPEVFEVAVRPEILHLVVRAQLAAKRAGTHSTKTRAMVSGGGVKPWRQKGTGRARAGSNRSPVWRGGAILFGPQPRKYDFKVNKKIRKLALRMALSSRLAGDNLLVVKGFDLPEAKTKYHRRHACFARQILSESQGKCIEQFYFHSSSCRIRGFEQSG
;
A
#
# COMPACT_ATOMS: atom_id res chain seq x y z
N MET A 1 -15.03 -26.12 12.23
CA MET A 1 -13.55 -26.13 12.24
C MET A 1 -13.09 -26.32 10.81
N ALA A 2 -12.38 -25.37 10.26
CA ALA A 2 -11.87 -25.45 8.90
C ALA A 2 -10.60 -26.31 8.85
N VAL A 3 -10.56 -27.26 7.90
CA VAL A 3 -9.40 -28.11 7.64
C VAL A 3 -8.79 -27.66 6.31
N VAL A 4 -7.49 -27.45 6.28
CA VAL A 4 -6.75 -27.01 5.09
C VAL A 4 -5.62 -27.99 4.80
N LYS A 5 -5.41 -28.29 3.52
CA LYS A 5 -4.30 -29.12 3.07
C LYS A 5 -2.98 -28.39 3.22
N VAL A 6 -1.97 -29.11 3.69
CA VAL A 6 -0.60 -28.63 3.81
C VAL A 6 0.24 -29.15 2.66
N TYR A 7 0.91 -28.25 1.96
CA TYR A 7 1.76 -28.55 0.82
C TYR A 7 3.24 -28.43 1.17
N ASP A 8 4.06 -29.16 0.46
CA ASP A 8 5.51 -28.99 0.45
C ASP A 8 5.93 -28.04 -0.68
N GLN A 9 7.22 -27.74 -0.75
CA GLN A 9 7.81 -26.91 -1.83
C GLN A 9 7.57 -27.49 -3.22
N ASP A 10 7.50 -28.82 -3.34
CA ASP A 10 7.33 -29.58 -4.60
C ASP A 10 5.86 -29.93 -4.94
N LYS A 11 4.88 -29.23 -4.35
CA LYS A 11 3.42 -29.46 -4.50
C LYS A 11 2.91 -30.81 -3.96
N THR A 12 3.69 -31.54 -3.22
CA THR A 12 3.21 -32.77 -2.60
C THR A 12 2.34 -32.45 -1.41
N GLU A 13 1.16 -33.08 -1.33
CA GLU A 13 0.29 -32.99 -0.15
C GLU A 13 0.94 -33.78 1.00
N GLN A 14 1.28 -33.10 2.09
CA GLN A 14 1.93 -33.74 3.25
C GLN A 14 0.97 -34.04 4.40
N GLY A 15 -0.23 -33.46 4.37
CA GLY A 15 -1.22 -33.70 5.43
C GLY A 15 -2.29 -32.62 5.50
N GLU A 16 -3.09 -32.70 6.55
CA GLU A 16 -4.17 -31.76 6.82
C GLU A 16 -3.90 -31.03 8.13
N LEU A 17 -4.21 -29.73 8.16
CA LEU A 17 -4.11 -28.88 9.33
C LEU A 17 -5.48 -28.36 9.73
N THR A 18 -5.87 -28.61 10.97
CA THR A 18 -7.09 -28.05 11.56
C THR A 18 -6.81 -26.63 12.04
N LEU A 19 -7.54 -25.66 11.50
CA LEU A 19 -7.38 -24.25 11.84
C LEU A 19 -8.20 -23.84 13.07
N THR A 20 -7.67 -22.93 13.88
CA THR A 20 -8.33 -22.42 15.08
C THR A 20 -9.52 -21.52 14.70
N PRO A 21 -10.77 -21.82 15.16
CA PRO A 21 -11.95 -21.07 14.77
C PRO A 21 -11.92 -19.60 15.22
N GLU A 22 -11.29 -19.29 16.34
CA GLU A 22 -11.13 -17.91 16.84
C GLU A 22 -10.40 -16.97 15.88
N VAL A 23 -9.62 -17.51 14.94
CA VAL A 23 -8.83 -16.74 13.97
C VAL A 23 -9.44 -16.80 12.58
N PHE A 24 -9.96 -17.96 12.16
CA PHE A 24 -10.34 -18.23 10.78
C PHE A 24 -11.85 -18.29 10.52
N GLU A 25 -12.68 -18.29 11.58
CA GLU A 25 -14.14 -18.29 11.47
C GLU A 25 -14.77 -16.97 11.96
N VAL A 26 -14.05 -15.86 11.85
CA VAL A 26 -14.53 -14.54 12.28
C VAL A 26 -15.40 -13.90 11.20
N ALA A 27 -16.59 -13.39 11.60
CA ALA A 27 -17.47 -12.67 10.69
C ALA A 27 -16.78 -11.45 10.06
N VAL A 28 -16.75 -11.39 8.73
CA VAL A 28 -16.07 -10.34 7.98
C VAL A 28 -16.89 -9.06 7.94
N ARG A 29 -16.34 -7.95 8.44
CA ARG A 29 -16.93 -6.62 8.41
C ARG A 29 -16.05 -5.72 7.53
N PRO A 30 -16.52 -5.33 6.33
CA PRO A 30 -15.72 -4.57 5.37
C PRO A 30 -15.31 -3.18 5.90
N GLU A 31 -16.12 -2.56 6.77
CA GLU A 31 -15.83 -1.24 7.34
C GLU A 31 -14.55 -1.24 8.18
N ILE A 32 -14.34 -2.31 8.96
CA ILE A 32 -13.15 -2.45 9.81
C ILE A 32 -11.90 -2.67 8.95
N LEU A 33 -12.01 -3.50 7.92
CA LEU A 33 -10.92 -3.72 6.96
C LEU A 33 -10.57 -2.43 6.23
N HIS A 34 -11.58 -1.70 5.73
CA HIS A 34 -11.40 -0.41 5.06
C HIS A 34 -10.72 0.62 5.98
N LEU A 35 -11.14 0.71 7.25
CA LEU A 35 -10.52 1.62 8.23
C LEU A 35 -9.00 1.35 8.38
N VAL A 36 -8.62 0.07 8.52
CA VAL A 36 -7.20 -0.31 8.69
C VAL A 36 -6.41 -0.08 7.41
N VAL A 37 -6.95 -0.43 6.24
CA VAL A 37 -6.30 -0.17 4.94
C VAL A 37 -6.12 1.33 4.72
N ARG A 38 -7.14 2.15 5.03
CA ARG A 38 -7.05 3.61 4.93
C ARG A 38 -5.96 4.18 5.83
N ALA A 39 -5.81 3.65 7.06
CA ALA A 39 -4.74 4.06 7.97
C ALA A 39 -3.35 3.71 7.42
N GLN A 40 -3.19 2.51 6.86
CA GLN A 40 -1.93 2.08 6.25
C GLN A 40 -1.56 2.91 5.02
N LEU A 41 -2.52 3.21 4.15
CA LEU A 41 -2.30 4.05 2.98
C LEU A 41 -1.98 5.50 3.38
N ALA A 42 -2.66 6.04 4.38
CA ALA A 42 -2.38 7.37 4.91
C ALA A 42 -0.96 7.46 5.51
N ALA A 43 -0.51 6.43 6.24
CA ALA A 43 0.83 6.37 6.81
C ALA A 43 1.95 6.30 5.74
N LYS A 44 1.65 5.77 4.55
CA LYS A 44 2.62 5.72 3.42
C LYS A 44 2.82 7.08 2.74
N ARG A 45 1.92 8.05 2.96
CA ARG A 45 2.05 9.37 2.34
C ARG A 45 3.20 10.17 2.97
N ALA A 46 4.15 10.59 2.15
CA ALA A 46 5.32 11.35 2.60
C ALA A 46 4.96 12.77 3.09
N GLY A 47 3.93 13.40 2.53
CA GLY A 47 3.44 14.71 2.95
C GLY A 47 4.43 15.87 2.78
N THR A 48 5.29 15.81 1.78
CA THR A 48 6.40 16.76 1.57
C THR A 48 6.01 18.05 0.86
N HIS A 49 4.74 18.26 0.55
CA HIS A 49 4.25 19.47 -0.08
C HIS A 49 4.46 20.69 0.83
N SER A 50 4.97 21.76 0.27
CA SER A 50 5.25 23.02 0.99
C SER A 50 5.03 24.22 0.10
N THR A 51 4.49 25.27 0.68
CA THR A 51 4.38 26.58 0.03
C THR A 51 5.14 27.63 0.83
N LYS A 52 5.69 28.61 0.13
CA LYS A 52 6.45 29.68 0.77
C LYS A 52 5.51 30.68 1.46
N THR A 53 5.64 30.80 2.75
CA THR A 53 5.00 31.87 3.54
C THR A 53 5.72 33.20 3.35
N ARG A 54 5.14 34.31 3.83
CA ARG A 54 5.71 35.64 3.73
C ARG A 54 7.14 35.75 4.29
N ALA A 55 7.48 34.95 5.29
CA ALA A 55 8.83 34.91 5.85
C ALA A 55 9.84 34.23 4.93
N MET A 56 9.38 33.20 4.18
CA MET A 56 10.23 32.38 3.32
C MET A 56 10.45 32.94 1.92
N VAL A 57 9.57 33.85 1.46
CA VAL A 57 9.73 34.48 0.13
C VAL A 57 10.91 35.43 0.17
N SER A 58 11.82 35.33 -0.81
CA SER A 58 12.93 36.23 -0.98
C SER A 58 12.46 37.64 -1.38
N GLY A 59 13.24 38.68 -1.04
CA GLY A 59 12.90 40.07 -1.32
C GLY A 59 12.29 40.79 -0.12
N GLY A 60 11.78 42.01 -0.32
CA GLY A 60 11.25 42.87 0.76
C GLY A 60 12.38 43.69 1.43
N GLY A 61 12.13 44.17 2.64
CA GLY A 61 13.05 45.04 3.37
C GLY A 61 12.88 46.53 3.06
N VAL A 62 12.68 46.90 1.81
CA VAL A 62 12.39 48.26 1.39
C VAL A 62 10.92 48.44 1.10
N LYS A 63 10.33 49.54 1.58
CA LYS A 63 8.95 49.91 1.26
C LYS A 63 8.83 50.27 -0.21
N PRO A 64 7.92 49.69 -1.02
CA PRO A 64 7.85 49.93 -2.48
C PRO A 64 7.66 51.38 -2.86
N TRP A 65 6.90 52.15 -2.07
CA TRP A 65 6.73 53.62 -2.25
C TRP A 65 6.29 54.26 -0.92
N ARG A 66 6.36 55.60 -0.89
CA ARG A 66 5.96 56.42 0.26
C ARG A 66 4.46 56.23 0.58
N GLN A 67 4.12 56.46 1.85
CA GLN A 67 2.78 56.19 2.41
C GLN A 67 1.65 57.01 1.78
N LYS A 68 1.92 58.26 1.37
CA LYS A 68 0.92 59.20 0.82
C LYS A 68 1.55 59.90 -0.42
N GLY A 69 0.68 60.51 -1.25
CA GLY A 69 1.13 61.38 -2.36
C GLY A 69 1.60 60.63 -3.62
N THR A 70 1.26 59.34 -3.82
CA THR A 70 1.62 58.56 -5.03
C THR A 70 0.41 58.18 -5.88
N GLY A 71 -0.81 58.45 -5.43
CA GLY A 71 -2.03 58.02 -6.13
C GLY A 71 -2.21 56.48 -6.21
N ARG A 72 -1.33 55.69 -5.59
CA ARG A 72 -1.34 54.24 -5.60
C ARG A 72 -1.88 53.69 -4.25
N ALA A 73 -2.38 52.45 -4.26
CA ALA A 73 -2.72 51.77 -3.05
C ALA A 73 -1.50 51.63 -2.13
N ARG A 74 -1.71 51.73 -0.83
CA ARG A 74 -0.64 51.60 0.17
C ARG A 74 -0.04 50.22 0.16
N ALA A 75 1.28 50.10 0.07
CA ALA A 75 2.01 48.86 0.11
C ALA A 75 3.18 48.91 1.09
N GLY A 76 3.27 47.96 1.99
CA GLY A 76 4.37 47.82 2.94
C GLY A 76 5.48 46.90 2.49
N SER A 77 5.17 45.92 1.62
CA SER A 77 6.11 44.94 1.12
C SER A 77 5.62 44.31 -0.17
N ASN A 78 6.52 43.97 -1.06
CA ASN A 78 6.27 43.24 -2.30
C ASN A 78 6.06 41.70 -2.05
N ARG A 79 6.36 41.20 -0.83
CA ARG A 79 6.13 39.81 -0.43
C ARG A 79 4.66 39.54 -0.07
N SER A 80 3.79 40.54 -0.10
CA SER A 80 2.37 40.39 0.23
C SER A 80 1.71 39.39 -0.74
N PRO A 81 0.75 38.57 -0.26
CA PRO A 81 0.06 37.60 -1.09
C PRO A 81 -0.79 38.23 -2.21
N VAL A 82 -1.06 39.54 -2.11
CA VAL A 82 -1.76 40.31 -3.16
C VAL A 82 -0.90 40.53 -4.40
N TRP A 83 0.41 40.41 -4.25
CA TRP A 83 1.37 40.65 -5.32
C TRP A 83 1.71 39.38 -6.09
N ARG A 84 1.91 39.48 -7.39
CA ARG A 84 2.47 38.38 -8.20
C ARG A 84 3.87 38.05 -7.66
N GLY A 85 4.13 36.74 -7.45
CA GLY A 85 5.37 36.29 -6.83
C GLY A 85 5.45 36.49 -5.31
N GLY A 86 4.38 37.00 -4.68
CA GLY A 86 4.28 37.12 -3.23
C GLY A 86 4.02 35.77 -2.54
N ALA A 87 3.81 35.82 -1.24
CA ALA A 87 3.56 34.66 -0.40
C ALA A 87 2.20 34.01 -0.66
N ILE A 88 2.06 32.74 -0.32
CA ILE A 88 0.79 32.05 -0.30
C ILE A 88 0.26 32.03 1.15
N LEU A 89 -0.99 32.47 1.32
CA LEU A 89 -1.70 32.36 2.60
C LEU A 89 -2.34 31.00 2.71
N PHE A 90 -2.23 30.37 3.91
CA PHE A 90 -2.84 29.09 4.22
C PHE A 90 -2.54 27.98 3.21
N GLY A 91 -1.42 28.07 2.53
CA GLY A 91 -1.01 27.03 1.60
C GLY A 91 -0.60 25.74 2.30
N PRO A 92 -0.49 24.62 1.57
CA PRO A 92 -0.12 23.35 2.14
C PRO A 92 1.27 23.41 2.78
N GLN A 93 1.37 22.86 3.99
CA GLN A 93 2.62 22.70 4.72
C GLN A 93 2.94 21.21 4.91
N PRO A 94 4.22 20.84 5.06
CA PRO A 94 4.58 19.45 5.33
C PRO A 94 3.87 18.93 6.58
N ARG A 95 3.18 17.80 6.44
CA ARG A 95 2.49 17.17 7.58
C ARG A 95 2.47 15.66 7.46
N LYS A 96 2.34 14.99 8.58
CA LYS A 96 2.04 13.56 8.63
C LYS A 96 0.54 13.35 8.41
N TYR A 97 0.20 12.31 7.66
CA TYR A 97 -1.18 11.93 7.36
C TYR A 97 -1.63 10.71 8.14
N ASP A 98 -0.72 10.10 8.90
CA ASP A 98 -1.00 8.93 9.73
C ASP A 98 -2.05 9.26 10.82
N PHE A 99 -2.95 8.32 11.05
CA PHE A 99 -3.87 8.36 12.16
C PHE A 99 -3.85 7.04 12.93
N LYS A 100 -4.02 7.14 14.23
CA LYS A 100 -3.91 6.01 15.14
C LYS A 100 -5.17 5.14 15.08
N VAL A 101 -4.98 3.85 14.83
CA VAL A 101 -6.03 2.82 14.97
C VAL A 101 -5.71 1.94 16.18
N ASN A 102 -6.72 1.63 16.99
CA ASN A 102 -6.57 0.82 18.20
C ASN A 102 -5.97 -0.55 17.89
N LYS A 103 -5.07 -1.04 18.76
CA LYS A 103 -4.41 -2.34 18.61
C LYS A 103 -5.41 -3.50 18.49
N LYS A 104 -6.51 -3.48 19.26
CA LYS A 104 -7.57 -4.49 19.21
C LYS A 104 -8.24 -4.53 17.82
N ILE A 105 -8.55 -3.37 17.24
CA ILE A 105 -9.16 -3.28 15.90
C ILE A 105 -8.21 -3.80 14.82
N ARG A 106 -6.91 -3.50 14.88
CA ARG A 106 -5.91 -4.03 13.94
C ARG A 106 -5.78 -5.54 13.99
N LYS A 107 -5.78 -6.12 15.21
CA LYS A 107 -5.76 -7.58 15.39
C LYS A 107 -7.04 -8.23 14.85
N LEU A 108 -8.20 -7.62 15.12
CA LEU A 108 -9.49 -8.10 14.61
C LEU A 108 -9.54 -8.04 13.08
N ALA A 109 -9.09 -6.95 12.47
CA ALA A 109 -9.02 -6.82 11.01
C ALA A 109 -8.13 -7.88 10.37
N LEU A 110 -6.99 -8.22 10.99
CA LEU A 110 -6.13 -9.30 10.50
C LEU A 110 -6.85 -10.65 10.52
N ARG A 111 -7.55 -10.99 11.60
CA ARG A 111 -8.35 -12.22 11.70
C ARG A 111 -9.43 -12.25 10.63
N MET A 112 -10.19 -11.16 10.45
CA MET A 112 -11.20 -11.03 9.40
C MET A 112 -10.63 -11.20 7.99
N ALA A 113 -9.43 -10.65 7.73
CA ALA A 113 -8.76 -10.80 6.45
C ALA A 113 -8.39 -12.27 6.17
N LEU A 114 -7.88 -12.98 7.18
CA LEU A 114 -7.56 -14.40 7.07
C LEU A 114 -8.83 -15.25 6.86
N SER A 115 -9.89 -14.99 7.61
CA SER A 115 -11.19 -15.66 7.44
C SER A 115 -11.76 -15.45 6.04
N SER A 116 -11.68 -14.23 5.51
CA SER A 116 -12.13 -13.91 4.14
C SER A 116 -11.31 -14.64 3.07
N ARG A 117 -10.00 -14.79 3.27
CA ARG A 117 -9.15 -15.54 2.35
C ARG A 117 -9.42 -17.02 2.38
N LEU A 118 -9.67 -17.57 3.56
CA LEU A 118 -10.07 -18.98 3.72
C LEU A 118 -11.41 -19.27 3.05
N ALA A 119 -12.41 -18.42 3.28
CA ALA A 119 -13.74 -18.56 2.66
C ALA A 119 -13.73 -18.45 1.13
N GLY A 120 -12.71 -17.80 0.56
CA GLY A 120 -12.52 -17.68 -0.88
C GLY A 120 -11.50 -18.67 -1.46
N ASP A 121 -11.10 -19.71 -0.72
CA ASP A 121 -10.07 -20.69 -1.10
C ASP A 121 -8.74 -20.08 -1.58
N ASN A 122 -8.42 -18.90 -1.04
CA ASN A 122 -7.22 -18.12 -1.38
C ASN A 122 -6.12 -18.26 -0.30
N LEU A 123 -6.16 -19.31 0.50
CA LEU A 123 -5.18 -19.58 1.55
C LEU A 123 -4.44 -20.88 1.24
N LEU A 124 -3.14 -20.78 1.02
CA LEU A 124 -2.24 -21.90 0.83
C LEU A 124 -1.32 -22.03 2.06
N VAL A 125 -1.26 -23.23 2.64
CA VAL A 125 -0.39 -23.52 3.77
C VAL A 125 0.78 -24.37 3.31
N VAL A 126 2.00 -23.92 3.56
CA VAL A 126 3.23 -24.62 3.22
C VAL A 126 3.98 -24.97 4.50
N LYS A 127 4.50 -26.17 4.62
CA LYS A 127 5.16 -26.69 5.82
C LYS A 127 6.48 -25.96 6.13
N GLY A 128 7.26 -25.65 5.12
CA GLY A 128 8.53 -24.95 5.28
C GLY A 128 9.12 -24.51 3.94
N PHE A 129 10.12 -23.67 4.01
CA PHE A 129 10.91 -23.24 2.85
C PHE A 129 12.39 -23.49 3.15
N ASP A 130 12.90 -24.63 2.71
CA ASP A 130 14.32 -24.96 2.79
C ASP A 130 15.04 -24.40 1.57
N LEU A 131 15.63 -23.21 1.75
CA LEU A 131 16.39 -22.57 0.68
C LEU A 131 17.88 -22.89 0.85
N PRO A 132 18.56 -23.40 -0.21
CA PRO A 132 20.00 -23.69 -0.16
C PRO A 132 20.82 -22.43 0.09
N GLU A 133 20.34 -21.27 -0.34
CA GLU A 133 20.96 -19.97 -0.14
C GLU A 133 19.90 -18.88 0.04
N ALA A 134 20.16 -17.86 0.85
CA ALA A 134 19.28 -16.73 1.08
C ALA A 134 19.28 -15.73 -0.09
N LYS A 135 18.94 -16.21 -1.31
CA LYS A 135 18.85 -15.41 -2.52
C LYS A 135 17.39 -15.20 -2.95
N THR A 136 17.02 -13.96 -3.30
CA THR A 136 15.67 -13.58 -3.77
C THR A 136 15.21 -14.36 -5.02
N LYS A 137 16.14 -14.89 -5.83
CA LYS A 137 15.85 -15.71 -7.01
C LYS A 137 15.09 -16.98 -6.64
N TYR A 138 15.48 -17.67 -5.57
CA TYR A 138 14.82 -18.89 -5.10
C TYR A 138 13.43 -18.55 -4.53
N HIS A 139 13.34 -17.51 -3.72
CA HIS A 139 12.06 -17.07 -3.17
C HIS A 139 11.03 -16.70 -4.27
N ARG A 140 11.46 -16.04 -5.36
CA ARG A 140 10.58 -15.72 -6.50
C ARG A 140 10.04 -16.96 -7.21
N ARG A 141 10.82 -18.02 -7.36
CA ARG A 141 10.36 -19.28 -7.95
C ARG A 141 9.22 -19.88 -7.13
N HIS A 142 9.38 -19.98 -5.82
CA HIS A 142 8.35 -20.52 -4.92
C HIS A 142 7.10 -19.63 -4.85
N ALA A 143 7.23 -18.32 -4.88
CA ALA A 143 6.09 -17.41 -4.92
C ALA A 143 5.29 -17.50 -6.24
N CYS A 144 5.96 -17.68 -7.37
CA CYS A 144 5.30 -17.92 -8.67
C CYS A 144 4.51 -19.23 -8.66
N PHE A 145 5.06 -20.24 -8.03
CA PHE A 145 4.49 -21.55 -7.85
C PHE A 145 3.22 -21.54 -6.98
N ALA A 146 3.20 -20.80 -5.85
CA ALA A 146 2.03 -20.66 -5.01
C ALA A 146 0.84 -20.01 -5.77
N ARG A 147 1.13 -19.07 -6.68
CA ARG A 147 0.10 -18.48 -7.55
C ARG A 147 -0.51 -19.50 -8.52
N GLN A 148 0.28 -20.41 -9.06
CA GLN A 148 -0.19 -21.42 -9.99
C GLN A 148 -1.16 -22.40 -9.32
N ILE A 149 -0.88 -22.86 -8.10
CA ILE A 149 -1.80 -23.73 -7.34
C ILE A 149 -3.13 -23.00 -7.09
N LEU A 150 -3.10 -21.74 -6.69
CA LEU A 150 -4.31 -20.96 -6.43
C LEU A 150 -5.14 -20.72 -7.71
N SER A 151 -4.51 -20.61 -8.88
CA SER A 151 -5.22 -20.48 -10.16
C SER A 151 -5.87 -21.78 -10.60
N GLU A 152 -5.25 -22.91 -10.36
CA GLU A 152 -5.77 -24.25 -10.67
C GLU A 152 -6.96 -24.61 -9.79
N SER A 153 -6.92 -24.27 -8.50
CA SER A 153 -8.02 -24.54 -7.55
C SER A 153 -9.30 -23.75 -7.84
N GLN A 154 -9.19 -22.58 -8.47
CA GLN A 154 -10.33 -21.71 -8.76
C GLN A 154 -10.94 -21.87 -10.15
N GLY A 155 -10.34 -22.68 -11.05
CA GLY A 155 -10.82 -22.85 -12.44
C GLY A 155 -10.92 -21.54 -13.24
N LYS A 156 -10.36 -20.47 -12.73
CA LYS A 156 -10.32 -19.14 -13.35
C LYS A 156 -8.93 -18.88 -13.87
N CYS A 157 -8.80 -18.90 -15.18
CA CYS A 157 -7.66 -18.28 -15.85
C CYS A 157 -7.61 -16.81 -15.41
N ILE A 158 -6.71 -16.48 -14.50
CA ILE A 158 -6.45 -15.08 -14.16
C ILE A 158 -5.65 -14.53 -15.34
N GLU A 159 -6.36 -13.96 -16.32
CA GLU A 159 -5.74 -13.10 -17.31
C GLU A 159 -4.94 -12.02 -16.58
N GLN A 160 -3.64 -12.18 -16.71
CA GLN A 160 -2.60 -11.17 -16.75
C GLN A 160 -2.89 -9.82 -16.07
N PHE A 161 -2.57 -9.73 -14.78
CA PHE A 161 -1.99 -8.48 -14.29
C PHE A 161 -0.49 -8.51 -14.59
N TYR A 162 -0.12 -7.97 -15.74
CA TYR A 162 1.26 -7.68 -16.10
C TYR A 162 1.86 -6.70 -15.10
N PHE A 163 2.59 -7.19 -14.15
CA PHE A 163 3.64 -6.40 -13.54
C PHE A 163 4.86 -6.53 -14.44
N HIS A 164 5.11 -5.49 -15.20
CA HIS A 164 6.25 -5.36 -16.10
C HIS A 164 7.55 -5.45 -15.27
N SER A 165 8.12 -6.61 -15.15
CA SER A 165 9.51 -6.84 -14.84
C SER A 165 10.00 -7.89 -15.84
N SER A 166 10.63 -7.36 -16.86
CA SER A 166 11.36 -8.07 -17.91
C SER A 166 12.31 -9.12 -17.31
N SER A 167 11.89 -10.35 -17.28
CA SER A 167 12.64 -11.60 -17.44
C SER A 167 12.02 -12.81 -16.71
N CYS A 168 10.79 -13.16 -17.08
CA CYS A 168 10.33 -14.53 -16.88
C CYS A 168 9.86 -15.04 -18.24
N ARG A 169 10.85 -15.39 -19.08
CA ARG A 169 10.62 -16.05 -20.38
C ARG A 169 10.36 -17.51 -20.09
N ILE A 170 9.10 -17.91 -19.94
CA ILE A 170 8.71 -19.32 -20.03
C ILE A 170 8.75 -19.65 -21.53
N ARG A 171 9.72 -20.48 -21.93
CA ARG A 171 9.76 -21.08 -23.27
C ARG A 171 8.53 -21.96 -23.44
N GLY A 172 7.92 -21.84 -24.62
CA GLY A 172 6.67 -22.44 -24.98
C GLY A 172 6.62 -23.95 -24.80
N PHE A 173 5.45 -24.39 -24.41
CA PHE A 173 4.98 -25.74 -24.58
C PHE A 173 4.48 -25.84 -26.05
N GLU A 174 5.28 -26.42 -26.92
CA GLU A 174 4.84 -26.79 -28.25
C GLU A 174 3.73 -27.84 -28.13
N GLN A 175 2.56 -27.48 -28.62
CA GLN A 175 1.54 -28.47 -28.95
C GLN A 175 1.97 -29.13 -30.24
N SER A 176 2.37 -30.40 -30.17
CA SER A 176 2.50 -31.29 -31.28
C SER A 176 1.32 -32.25 -31.29
N GLY A 177 0.66 -32.32 -32.48
CA GLY A 177 -0.25 -33.38 -32.85
C GLY A 177 -1.70 -33.03 -32.91
#